data_aa52c579687aea291091f0cf50b4aeca
#
_entry.id   aa52c579687aea291091f0cf50b4aeca
#
_cell.length_a   1.000
_cell.length_b   1.000
_cell.length_c   1.000
_cell.angle_alpha   90.00
_cell.angle_beta   90.00
_cell.angle_gamma   90.00
#
_symmetry.space_group_name_H-M   'P 1'
#
loop_
_entity.id
_entity.type
_entity.pdbx_description
1 polymer ?
#
loop_
_entity_poly.entity_id
_entity_poly.type
_entity_poly.pdbx_seq_one_letter_code
_entity_poly.pdbx_strand_id
1 'polypeptide(L)'
;MTKSIQFYYDFSSPYTYIAHKKIREIQKKNSIKFIYCPMLLGGLHKLAGITANAFIKNKNEFMRRDCEMVSKKLKIDFKFNDYFPISSLNLMRGSLVTNKDMSDKYIDCFFDAYWRDNIDLSDDENFKEKLKDLQIDVDNFLNSIGKKETKEKLIKLTQDAFNKKIFGAPTFICNDKIFWGQDRLDYAIEEFSS
;
A
#
# COMPACT_ATOMS: atom_id res chain seq x y z
N MET A 1 -5.72 19.21 17.18
CA MET A 1 -5.01 18.11 16.48
C MET A 1 -4.57 18.62 15.12
N THR A 2 -3.35 18.33 14.70
CA THR A 2 -2.89 18.71 13.36
C THR A 2 -3.69 17.95 12.32
N LYS A 3 -4.37 18.65 11.40
CA LYS A 3 -5.16 18.08 10.32
C LYS A 3 -4.28 17.15 9.47
N SER A 4 -4.76 15.96 9.11
CA SER A 4 -4.01 14.97 8.33
C SER A 4 -4.96 14.08 7.54
N ILE A 5 -4.47 13.51 6.43
CA ILE A 5 -5.18 12.52 5.63
C ILE A 5 -4.60 11.14 5.97
N GLN A 6 -5.42 10.23 6.47
CA GLN A 6 -5.03 8.84 6.65
C GLN A 6 -5.08 8.12 5.29
N PHE A 7 -3.99 7.44 4.93
CA PHE A 7 -3.88 6.66 3.70
C PHE A 7 -3.75 5.19 4.03
N TYR A 8 -4.81 4.43 3.81
CA TYR A 8 -4.86 2.98 4.01
C TYR A 8 -4.35 2.27 2.77
N TYR A 9 -3.33 1.45 2.94
CA TYR A 9 -2.59 0.86 1.84
C TYR A 9 -2.23 -0.61 2.05
N ASP A 10 -1.98 -1.29 0.93
CA ASP A 10 -1.35 -2.60 0.84
C ASP A 10 -0.49 -2.64 -0.44
N PHE A 11 0.71 -3.22 -0.35
CA PHE A 11 1.64 -3.31 -1.49
C PHE A 11 1.08 -4.10 -2.67
N SER A 12 0.18 -5.06 -2.43
CA SER A 12 -0.44 -5.88 -3.49
C SER A 12 -1.44 -5.13 -4.37
N SER A 13 -1.79 -3.87 -4.05
CA SER A 13 -2.76 -3.11 -4.83
C SER A 13 -2.08 -2.16 -5.82
N PRO A 14 -2.27 -2.34 -7.15
CA PRO A 14 -1.71 -1.44 -8.17
C PRO A 14 -2.26 -0.01 -8.06
N TYR A 15 -3.54 0.13 -7.74
CA TYR A 15 -4.13 1.45 -7.50
C TYR A 15 -3.53 2.15 -6.27
N THR A 16 -3.10 1.38 -5.28
CA THR A 16 -2.42 1.94 -4.10
C THR A 16 -1.04 2.47 -4.46
N TYR A 17 -0.30 1.78 -5.32
CA TYR A 17 0.96 2.29 -5.87
C TYR A 17 0.78 3.63 -6.60
N ILE A 18 -0.20 3.71 -7.50
CA ILE A 18 -0.51 4.96 -8.24
C ILE A 18 -0.83 6.10 -7.26
N ALA A 19 -1.67 5.84 -6.26
CA ALA A 19 -1.99 6.80 -5.22
C ALA A 19 -0.76 7.23 -4.41
N HIS A 20 0.10 6.28 -4.04
CA HIS A 20 1.34 6.53 -3.33
C HIS A 20 2.27 7.46 -4.12
N LYS A 21 2.47 7.23 -5.41
CA LYS A 21 3.28 8.12 -6.25
C LYS A 21 2.69 9.53 -6.35
N LYS A 22 1.36 9.65 -6.47
CA LYS A 22 0.67 10.95 -6.40
C LYS A 22 0.92 11.66 -5.06
N ILE A 23 0.80 10.94 -3.95
CA ILE A 23 1.06 11.48 -2.60
C ILE A 23 2.49 12.01 -2.51
N ARG A 24 3.49 11.26 -2.98
CA ARG A 24 4.89 11.71 -2.95
C ARG A 24 5.11 13.00 -3.74
N GLU A 25 4.47 13.14 -4.90
CA GLU A 25 4.53 14.38 -5.68
C GLU A 25 3.83 15.57 -4.98
N ILE A 26 2.71 15.31 -4.31
CA ILE A 26 2.00 16.32 -3.52
C ILE A 26 2.84 16.77 -2.33
N GLN A 27 3.46 15.84 -1.62
CA GLN A 27 4.30 16.15 -0.45
C GLN A 27 5.55 16.97 -0.81
N LYS A 28 6.07 16.86 -2.04
CA LYS A 28 7.16 17.73 -2.53
C LYS A 28 6.72 19.20 -2.72
N LYS A 29 5.45 19.41 -3.00
CA LYS A 29 4.91 20.74 -3.38
C LYS A 29 4.13 21.43 -2.25
N ASN A 30 3.58 20.64 -1.34
CA ASN A 30 2.66 21.08 -0.31
C ASN A 30 2.98 20.45 1.04
N SER A 31 2.64 21.13 2.13
CA SER A 31 2.81 20.66 3.50
C SER A 31 1.67 19.75 3.99
N ILE A 32 0.94 19.08 3.08
CA ILE A 32 -0.15 18.19 3.45
C ILE A 32 0.43 16.94 4.13
N LYS A 33 -0.04 16.68 5.35
CA LYS A 33 0.39 15.52 6.13
C LYS A 33 -0.44 14.29 5.78
N PHE A 34 0.22 13.27 5.22
CA PHE A 34 -0.36 11.93 5.04
C PHE A 34 0.13 11.00 6.14
N ILE A 35 -0.78 10.22 6.71
CA ILE A 35 -0.47 9.16 7.67
C ILE A 35 -0.70 7.83 6.98
N TYR A 36 0.37 7.09 6.74
CA TYR A 36 0.33 5.77 6.13
C TYR A 36 -0.19 4.74 7.12
N CYS A 37 -1.31 4.12 6.81
CA CYS A 37 -2.02 3.15 7.64
C CYS A 37 -1.97 1.78 6.98
N PRO A 38 -1.06 0.89 7.38
CA PRO A 38 -0.94 -0.43 6.79
C PRO A 38 -2.14 -1.31 7.19
N MET A 39 -2.68 -2.07 6.23
CA MET A 39 -3.68 -3.10 6.43
C MET A 39 -3.47 -4.23 5.45
N LEU A 40 -3.82 -5.46 5.81
CA LEU A 40 -3.72 -6.60 4.89
C LEU A 40 -4.99 -6.67 4.02
N LEU A 41 -4.85 -6.32 2.73
CA LEU A 41 -6.00 -6.24 1.81
C LEU A 41 -6.73 -7.57 1.65
N GLY A 42 -6.00 -8.69 1.54
CA GLY A 42 -6.60 -10.01 1.49
C GLY A 42 -7.38 -10.37 2.78
N GLY A 43 -6.88 -9.96 3.94
CA GLY A 43 -7.57 -10.09 5.23
C GLY A 43 -8.83 -9.23 5.30
N LEU A 44 -8.74 -7.98 4.83
CA LEU A 44 -9.89 -7.07 4.75
C LEU A 44 -10.99 -7.62 3.84
N HIS A 45 -10.63 -8.13 2.65
CA HIS A 45 -11.60 -8.74 1.72
C HIS A 45 -12.29 -9.94 2.35
N LYS A 46 -11.54 -10.78 3.09
CA LYS A 46 -12.12 -11.92 3.81
C LYS A 46 -13.15 -11.47 4.86
N LEU A 47 -12.85 -10.43 5.64
CA LEU A 47 -13.77 -9.85 6.62
C LEU A 47 -15.03 -9.26 5.98
N ALA A 48 -14.87 -8.65 4.81
CA ALA A 48 -15.95 -7.99 4.07
C ALA A 48 -16.75 -8.94 3.16
N GLY A 49 -16.37 -10.22 3.04
CA GLY A 49 -17.01 -11.17 2.13
C GLY A 49 -16.79 -10.82 0.64
N ILE A 50 -15.67 -10.15 0.30
CA ILE A 50 -15.39 -9.65 -1.04
C ILE A 50 -14.41 -10.60 -1.74
N THR A 51 -14.72 -10.99 -2.98
CA THR A 51 -13.74 -11.63 -3.88
C THR A 51 -12.89 -10.54 -4.55
N ALA A 52 -11.57 -10.61 -4.36
CA ALA A 52 -10.65 -9.64 -4.96
C ALA A 52 -10.74 -9.65 -6.49
N ASN A 53 -10.64 -8.46 -7.10
CA ASN A 53 -10.70 -8.29 -8.56
C ASN A 53 -9.63 -9.11 -9.30
N ALA A 54 -8.50 -9.39 -8.66
CA ALA A 54 -7.44 -10.25 -9.16
C ALA A 54 -7.92 -11.66 -9.56
N PHE A 55 -8.94 -12.19 -8.88
CA PHE A 55 -9.45 -13.55 -9.08
C PHE A 55 -10.71 -13.59 -9.97
N ILE A 56 -11.16 -12.45 -10.49
CA ILE A 56 -12.29 -12.35 -11.41
C ILE A 56 -11.75 -11.92 -12.77
N LYS A 57 -11.73 -12.84 -13.76
CA LYS A 57 -11.07 -12.68 -15.06
C LYS A 57 -11.29 -11.28 -15.68
N ASN A 58 -12.53 -10.92 -15.94
CA ASN A 58 -12.84 -9.65 -16.62
C ASN A 58 -12.46 -8.41 -15.79
N LYS A 59 -12.52 -8.50 -14.46
CA LYS A 59 -12.09 -7.41 -13.56
C LYS A 59 -10.57 -7.29 -13.52
N ASN A 60 -9.85 -8.42 -13.56
CA ASN A 60 -8.38 -8.42 -13.63
C ASN A 60 -7.90 -7.81 -14.94
N GLU A 61 -8.46 -8.23 -16.07
CA GLU A 61 -8.12 -7.68 -17.39
C GLU A 61 -8.41 -6.18 -17.47
N PHE A 62 -9.55 -5.74 -16.94
CA PHE A 62 -9.87 -4.31 -16.84
C PHE A 62 -8.86 -3.57 -15.97
N MET A 63 -8.59 -4.08 -14.77
CA MET A 63 -7.66 -3.46 -13.81
C MET A 63 -6.26 -3.27 -14.39
N ARG A 64 -5.73 -4.27 -15.12
CA ARG A 64 -4.44 -4.16 -15.81
C ARG A 64 -4.41 -2.97 -16.78
N ARG A 65 -5.36 -2.95 -17.70
CA ARG A 65 -5.48 -1.89 -18.70
C ARG A 65 -5.72 -0.52 -18.09
N ASP A 66 -6.57 -0.45 -17.06
CA ASP A 66 -6.90 0.81 -16.37
C ASP A 66 -5.68 1.38 -15.64
N CYS A 67 -4.94 0.56 -14.91
CA CYS A 67 -3.73 1.00 -14.23
C CYS A 67 -2.66 1.51 -15.21
N GLU A 68 -2.45 0.84 -16.33
CA GLU A 68 -1.52 1.28 -17.37
C GLU A 68 -1.96 2.62 -17.98
N MET A 69 -3.25 2.76 -18.30
CA MET A 69 -3.83 4.02 -18.84
C MET A 69 -3.68 5.18 -17.86
N VAL A 70 -4.02 4.95 -16.59
CA VAL A 70 -3.95 6.00 -15.54
C VAL A 70 -2.50 6.37 -15.26
N SER A 71 -1.60 5.40 -15.12
CA SER A 71 -0.17 5.66 -14.87
C SER A 71 0.46 6.45 -16.01
N LYS A 72 0.16 6.09 -17.26
CA LYS A 72 0.61 6.84 -18.44
C LYS A 72 0.12 8.29 -18.43
N LYS A 73 -1.16 8.51 -18.12
CA LYS A 73 -1.75 9.85 -18.02
C LYS A 73 -1.07 10.69 -16.93
N LEU A 74 -0.74 10.08 -15.80
CA LEU A 74 -0.12 10.73 -14.64
C LEU A 74 1.42 10.80 -14.74
N LYS A 75 2.03 10.23 -15.79
CA LYS A 75 3.49 10.12 -15.98
C LYS A 75 4.18 9.40 -14.81
N ILE A 76 3.53 8.36 -14.30
CA ILE A 76 4.06 7.47 -13.27
C ILE A 76 4.70 6.28 -13.97
N ASP A 77 5.97 5.99 -13.65
CA ASP A 77 6.63 4.77 -14.10
C ASP A 77 5.93 3.58 -13.44
N PHE A 78 5.29 2.77 -14.27
CA PHE A 78 4.45 1.65 -13.84
C PHE A 78 4.59 0.48 -14.81
N LYS A 79 4.76 -0.71 -14.25
CA LYS A 79 4.60 -1.97 -14.95
C LYS A 79 3.68 -2.87 -14.14
N PHE A 80 2.60 -3.37 -14.77
CA PHE A 80 1.77 -4.37 -14.11
C PHE A 80 2.60 -5.65 -13.92
N ASN A 81 2.83 -6.02 -12.65
CA ASN A 81 3.78 -7.07 -12.31
C ASN A 81 3.36 -8.44 -12.87
N ASP A 82 4.31 -9.17 -13.47
CA ASP A 82 4.09 -10.47 -14.10
C ASP A 82 3.78 -11.58 -13.07
N TYR A 83 4.21 -11.38 -11.82
CA TYR A 83 3.98 -12.30 -10.70
C TYR A 83 2.71 -11.98 -9.89
N PHE A 84 1.91 -11.01 -10.35
CA PHE A 84 0.66 -10.67 -9.67
C PHE A 84 -0.42 -11.75 -9.83
N PRO A 85 -1.17 -12.10 -8.76
CA PRO A 85 -1.12 -11.55 -7.41
C PRO A 85 -0.12 -12.28 -6.49
N ILE A 86 0.54 -11.52 -5.60
CA ILE A 86 1.39 -12.08 -4.55
C ILE A 86 0.75 -11.93 -3.16
N SER A 87 1.27 -12.69 -2.20
CA SER A 87 0.98 -12.45 -0.78
C SER A 87 1.82 -11.28 -0.28
N SER A 88 1.19 -10.17 0.07
CA SER A 88 1.86 -9.01 0.66
C SER A 88 2.14 -9.13 2.17
N LEU A 89 1.88 -10.29 2.77
CA LEU A 89 1.89 -10.47 4.23
C LEU A 89 3.20 -10.03 4.89
N ASN A 90 4.35 -10.49 4.36
CA ASN A 90 5.66 -10.13 4.90
C ASN A 90 6.00 -8.66 4.64
N LEU A 91 5.63 -8.13 3.48
CA LEU A 91 5.77 -6.71 3.14
C LEU A 91 4.99 -5.83 4.12
N MET A 92 3.74 -6.18 4.40
CA MET A 92 2.89 -5.43 5.31
C MET A 92 3.35 -5.52 6.77
N ARG A 93 3.84 -6.70 7.21
CA ARG A 93 4.48 -6.85 8.53
C ARG A 93 5.77 -6.03 8.62
N GLY A 94 6.55 -5.97 7.54
CA GLY A 94 7.75 -5.15 7.44
C GLY A 94 7.49 -3.68 7.70
N SER A 95 6.39 -3.13 7.18
CA SER A 95 5.97 -1.75 7.46
C SER A 95 5.73 -1.47 8.95
N LEU A 96 5.52 -2.49 9.78
CA LEU A 96 5.25 -2.36 11.22
C LEU A 96 6.51 -2.42 12.09
N VAL A 97 7.61 -2.94 11.53
CA VAL A 97 8.88 -3.14 12.24
C VAL A 97 9.98 -2.18 11.81
N THR A 98 9.80 -1.47 10.70
CA THR A 98 10.68 -0.38 10.29
C THR A 98 10.54 0.80 11.25
N ASN A 99 11.66 1.42 11.61
CA ASN A 99 11.65 2.64 12.40
C ASN A 99 11.11 3.83 11.57
N LYS A 100 10.84 4.95 12.24
CA LYS A 100 10.22 6.12 11.61
C LYS A 100 11.05 6.68 10.45
N ASP A 101 12.37 6.70 10.58
CA ASP A 101 13.28 7.28 9.58
C ASP A 101 13.41 6.38 8.35
N MET A 102 13.22 5.09 8.52
CA MET A 102 13.28 4.08 7.46
C MET A 102 11.92 3.82 6.79
N SER A 103 10.81 4.13 7.47
CA SER A 103 9.46 3.77 7.01
C SER A 103 9.15 4.28 5.61
N ASP A 104 9.47 5.53 5.30
CA ASP A 104 9.22 6.11 3.98
C ASP A 104 10.07 5.43 2.90
N LYS A 105 11.36 5.20 3.17
CA LYS A 105 12.27 4.51 2.25
C LYS A 105 11.83 3.06 1.98
N TYR A 106 11.37 2.37 3.02
CA TYR A 106 10.84 1.02 2.92
C TYR A 106 9.62 0.98 2.00
N ILE A 107 8.66 1.87 2.23
CA ILE A 107 7.42 1.93 1.44
C ILE A 107 7.74 2.27 -0.02
N ASP A 108 8.57 3.27 -0.27
CA ASP A 108 8.98 3.67 -1.62
C ASP A 108 9.70 2.52 -2.35
N CYS A 109 10.66 1.89 -1.70
CA CYS A 109 11.45 0.79 -2.26
C CYS A 109 10.58 -0.41 -2.68
N PHE A 110 9.73 -0.90 -1.79
CA PHE A 110 8.94 -2.10 -2.07
C PHE A 110 7.78 -1.85 -3.03
N PHE A 111 7.20 -0.66 -3.04
CA PHE A 111 6.25 -0.28 -4.08
C PHE A 111 6.92 -0.19 -5.44
N ASP A 112 8.08 0.46 -5.54
CA ASP A 112 8.81 0.60 -6.81
C ASP A 112 9.32 -0.76 -7.30
N ALA A 113 9.90 -1.59 -6.44
CA ALA A 113 10.37 -2.93 -6.78
C ALA A 113 9.24 -3.78 -7.40
N TYR A 114 8.04 -3.71 -6.83
CA TYR A 114 6.93 -4.53 -7.31
C TYR A 114 6.22 -3.93 -8.54
N TRP A 115 5.90 -2.63 -8.53
CA TRP A 115 5.03 -2.02 -9.55
C TRP A 115 5.77 -1.20 -10.61
N ARG A 116 7.08 -1.03 -10.51
CA ARG A 116 7.92 -0.39 -11.52
C ARG A 116 8.94 -1.38 -12.09
N ASP A 117 9.68 -2.04 -11.20
CA ASP A 117 10.84 -2.83 -11.56
C ASP A 117 10.50 -4.29 -11.87
N ASN A 118 9.23 -4.70 -11.72
CA ASN A 118 8.72 -6.04 -12.01
C ASN A 118 9.40 -7.15 -11.22
N ILE A 119 9.81 -6.89 -9.99
CA ILE A 119 10.48 -7.88 -9.15
C ILE A 119 9.45 -8.81 -8.51
N ASP A 120 9.74 -10.12 -8.51
CA ASP A 120 8.98 -11.11 -7.75
C ASP A 120 9.31 -10.99 -6.25
N LEU A 121 8.47 -10.28 -5.52
CA LEU A 121 8.62 -10.12 -4.07
C LEU A 121 8.01 -11.30 -3.26
N SER A 122 7.49 -12.33 -3.94
CA SER A 122 7.18 -13.62 -3.30
C SER A 122 8.39 -14.53 -3.18
N ASP A 123 9.45 -14.25 -3.95
CA ASP A 123 10.75 -14.91 -3.83
C ASP A 123 11.52 -14.33 -2.65
N ASP A 124 11.97 -15.21 -1.75
CA ASP A 124 12.65 -14.82 -0.51
C ASP A 124 14.00 -14.12 -0.76
N GLU A 125 14.73 -14.50 -1.82
CA GLU A 125 16.03 -13.88 -2.12
C GLU A 125 15.85 -12.47 -2.67
N ASN A 126 14.88 -12.24 -3.56
CA ASN A 126 14.53 -10.91 -4.03
C ASN A 126 14.08 -9.99 -2.88
N PHE A 127 13.28 -10.53 -1.96
CA PHE A 127 12.85 -9.77 -0.77
C PHE A 127 14.05 -9.39 0.12
N LYS A 128 14.95 -10.35 0.40
CA LYS A 128 16.16 -10.10 1.19
C LYS A 128 17.11 -9.10 0.50
N GLU A 129 17.25 -9.17 -0.83
CA GLU A 129 18.07 -8.23 -1.59
C GLU A 129 17.57 -6.79 -1.41
N LYS A 130 16.26 -6.56 -1.51
CA LYS A 130 15.67 -5.23 -1.28
C LYS A 130 15.85 -4.74 0.16
N LEU A 131 15.87 -5.62 1.14
CA LEU A 131 16.23 -5.24 2.53
C LEU A 131 17.71 -4.83 2.64
N LYS A 132 18.61 -5.54 1.97
CA LYS A 132 20.04 -5.18 1.90
C LYS A 132 20.27 -3.84 1.22
N ASP A 133 19.56 -3.56 0.11
CA ASP A 133 19.61 -2.26 -0.59
C ASP A 133 19.25 -1.10 0.35
N LEU A 134 18.33 -1.35 1.30
CA LEU A 134 17.95 -0.40 2.33
C LEU A 134 18.89 -0.40 3.56
N GLN A 135 19.95 -1.19 3.54
CA GLN A 135 20.86 -1.37 4.68
C GLN A 135 20.16 -1.89 5.94
N ILE A 136 19.11 -2.69 5.79
CA ILE A 136 18.38 -3.32 6.88
C ILE A 136 19.06 -4.65 7.22
N ASP A 137 19.28 -4.89 8.51
CA ASP A 137 19.72 -6.19 9.01
C ASP A 137 18.63 -7.24 8.73
N VAL A 138 18.91 -8.11 7.75
CA VAL A 138 17.94 -9.07 7.20
C VAL A 138 17.46 -10.05 8.26
N ASP A 139 18.40 -10.62 9.04
CA ASP A 139 18.06 -11.67 10.02
C ASP A 139 17.20 -11.09 11.16
N ASN A 140 17.59 -9.94 11.67
CA ASN A 140 16.83 -9.24 12.71
C ASN A 140 15.45 -8.81 12.18
N PHE A 141 15.38 -8.37 10.93
CA PHE A 141 14.11 -7.98 10.29
C PHE A 141 13.18 -9.17 10.13
N LEU A 142 13.67 -10.31 9.58
CA LEU A 142 12.88 -11.53 9.39
C LEU A 142 12.38 -12.09 10.73
N ASN A 143 13.23 -12.08 11.75
CA ASN A 143 12.83 -12.44 13.10
C ASN A 143 11.71 -11.52 13.62
N SER A 144 11.82 -10.21 13.37
CA SER A 144 10.85 -9.21 13.84
C SER A 144 9.48 -9.34 13.17
N ILE A 145 9.43 -9.57 11.85
CA ILE A 145 8.15 -9.82 11.15
C ILE A 145 7.51 -11.16 11.54
N GLY A 146 8.33 -12.11 12.02
CA GLY A 146 7.89 -13.43 12.51
C GLY A 146 7.27 -13.40 13.91
N LYS A 147 7.53 -12.37 14.71
CA LYS A 147 7.05 -12.26 16.10
C LYS A 147 5.52 -12.27 16.19
N LYS A 148 5.00 -12.88 17.24
CA LYS A 148 3.56 -12.93 17.52
C LYS A 148 2.96 -11.54 17.60
N GLU A 149 3.61 -10.62 18.26
CA GLU A 149 3.19 -9.21 18.40
C GLU A 149 3.00 -8.50 17.05
N THR A 150 3.95 -8.69 16.11
CA THR A 150 3.85 -8.10 14.76
C THR A 150 2.69 -8.67 13.98
N LYS A 151 2.47 -10.00 14.09
CA LYS A 151 1.36 -10.69 13.46
C LYS A 151 0.01 -10.19 13.99
N GLU A 152 -0.14 -10.14 15.31
CA GLU A 152 -1.34 -9.66 15.99
C GLU A 152 -1.61 -8.18 15.69
N LYS A 153 -0.55 -7.36 15.64
CA LYS A 153 -0.67 -5.94 15.28
C LYS A 153 -1.25 -5.74 13.89
N LEU A 154 -0.78 -6.49 12.87
CA LEU A 154 -1.33 -6.40 11.52
C LEU A 154 -2.78 -6.86 11.45
N ILE A 155 -3.11 -7.95 12.15
CA ILE A 155 -4.50 -8.44 12.25
C ILE A 155 -5.39 -7.35 12.84
N LYS A 156 -4.96 -6.76 13.97
CA LYS A 156 -5.71 -5.69 14.63
C LYS A 156 -5.90 -4.49 13.72
N LEU A 157 -4.86 -4.00 13.04
CA LEU A 157 -4.96 -2.86 12.13
C LEU A 157 -5.91 -3.14 10.96
N THR A 158 -5.93 -4.37 10.45
CA THR A 158 -6.85 -4.79 9.41
C THR A 158 -8.30 -4.83 9.91
N GLN A 159 -8.50 -5.35 11.14
CA GLN A 159 -9.83 -5.34 11.78
C GLN A 159 -10.31 -3.91 12.09
N ASP A 160 -9.41 -3.04 12.57
CA ASP A 160 -9.72 -1.65 12.83
C ASP A 160 -10.11 -0.89 11.53
N ALA A 161 -9.44 -1.20 10.41
CA ALA A 161 -9.82 -0.68 9.09
C ALA A 161 -11.23 -1.14 8.68
N PHE A 162 -11.53 -2.42 8.86
CA PHE A 162 -12.86 -2.97 8.58
C PHE A 162 -13.94 -2.31 9.46
N ASN A 163 -13.68 -2.13 10.74
CA ASN A 163 -14.61 -1.47 11.67
C ASN A 163 -14.89 -0.01 11.28
N LYS A 164 -13.94 0.64 10.63
CA LYS A 164 -14.11 1.97 10.01
C LYS A 164 -14.83 1.93 8.66
N LYS A 165 -15.41 0.79 8.27
CA LYS A 165 -16.12 0.58 7.01
C LYS A 165 -15.22 0.68 5.76
N ILE A 166 -13.93 0.48 5.90
CA ILE A 166 -13.00 0.34 4.78
C ILE A 166 -13.20 -1.05 4.17
N PHE A 167 -13.26 -1.13 2.85
CA PHE A 167 -13.49 -2.37 2.10
C PHE A 167 -12.50 -2.61 0.96
N GLY A 168 -11.54 -1.72 0.76
CA GLY A 168 -10.54 -1.81 -0.30
C GLY A 168 -9.38 -0.84 -0.14
N ALA A 169 -8.37 -0.96 -1.00
CA ALA A 169 -7.20 -0.10 -1.06
C ALA A 169 -6.98 0.44 -2.50
N PRO A 170 -6.54 1.71 -2.65
CA PRO A 170 -6.30 2.69 -1.60
C PRO A 170 -7.60 3.23 -1.01
N THR A 171 -7.57 3.58 0.28
CA THR A 171 -8.64 4.35 0.92
C THR A 171 -8.02 5.52 1.68
N PHE A 172 -8.63 6.70 1.59
CA PHE A 172 -8.27 7.88 2.35
C PHE A 172 -9.35 8.19 3.36
N ILE A 173 -8.96 8.65 4.56
CA ILE A 173 -9.89 9.22 5.55
C ILE A 173 -9.42 10.63 5.89
N CYS A 174 -10.32 11.59 5.74
CA CYS A 174 -10.14 12.98 6.15
C CYS A 174 -11.44 13.47 6.79
N ASN A 175 -11.38 14.09 7.97
CA ASN A 175 -12.55 14.58 8.72
C ASN A 175 -13.66 13.51 8.82
N ASP A 176 -13.30 12.27 9.15
CA ASP A 176 -14.20 11.09 9.26
C ASP A 176 -14.91 10.68 7.96
N LYS A 177 -14.62 11.33 6.82
CA LYS A 177 -15.13 10.95 5.50
C LYS A 177 -14.18 9.99 4.80
N ILE A 178 -14.77 8.99 4.13
CA ILE A 178 -14.05 7.94 3.39
C ILE A 178 -14.02 8.28 1.90
N PHE A 179 -12.84 8.16 1.32
CA PHE A 179 -12.59 8.33 -0.12
C PHE A 179 -11.84 7.10 -0.63
N TRP A 180 -12.52 6.23 -1.36
CA TRP A 180 -11.96 4.98 -1.86
C TRP A 180 -11.59 5.06 -3.34
N GLY A 181 -10.36 4.69 -3.67
CA GLY A 181 -9.81 4.67 -5.01
C GLY A 181 -8.73 5.74 -5.21
N GLN A 182 -7.78 5.47 -6.12
CA GLN A 182 -6.69 6.38 -6.45
C GLN A 182 -7.19 7.72 -7.05
N ASP A 183 -8.35 7.67 -7.69
CA ASP A 183 -9.04 8.80 -8.32
C ASP A 183 -9.84 9.66 -7.34
N ARG A 184 -9.90 9.27 -6.06
CA ARG A 184 -10.55 10.02 -4.98
C ARG A 184 -9.57 10.80 -4.09
N LEU A 185 -8.26 10.71 -4.38
CA LEU A 185 -7.25 11.46 -3.62
C LEU A 185 -7.49 12.97 -3.66
N ASP A 186 -7.85 13.50 -4.83
CA ASP A 186 -8.06 14.94 -4.98
C ASP A 186 -9.25 15.43 -4.13
N TYR A 187 -10.33 14.64 -4.02
CA TYR A 187 -11.46 14.93 -3.12
C TYR A 187 -11.06 14.89 -1.63
N ALA A 188 -10.17 13.96 -1.26
CA ALA A 188 -9.66 13.91 0.12
C ALA A 188 -8.81 15.15 0.45
N ILE A 189 -8.09 15.69 -0.54
CA ILE A 189 -7.30 16.93 -0.41
C ILE A 189 -8.22 18.16 -0.33
N GLU A 190 -9.27 18.23 -1.11
CA GLU A 190 -10.29 19.28 -1.02
C GLU A 190 -10.93 19.28 0.36
N GLU A 191 -11.30 18.12 0.89
CA GLU A 191 -11.84 17.98 2.25
C GLU A 191 -10.81 18.39 3.32
N PHE A 192 -9.53 18.11 3.09
CA PHE A 192 -8.47 18.54 3.99
C PHE A 192 -8.33 20.07 4.00
N SER A 193 -8.59 20.75 2.88
CA SER A 193 -8.43 22.19 2.71
C SER A 193 -9.65 22.98 3.17
N SER A 194 -10.80 22.31 3.33
CA SER A 194 -12.04 22.89 3.86
C SER A 194 -12.00 23.01 5.38
#